data_333f651747d561daef427c4cc264c9df
#
_entry.id   333f651747d561daef427c4cc264c9df
#
_cell.length_a   1.000
_cell.length_b   1.000
_cell.length_c   1.000
_cell.angle_alpha   90.00
_cell.angle_beta   90.00
_cell.angle_gamma   90.00
#
_symmetry.space_group_name_H-M   'P 1'
#
loop_
_entity.id
_entity.type
_entity.pdbx_description
1 polymer ?
#
loop_
_entity_poly.entity_id
_entity_poly.type
_entity_poly.pdbx_seq_one_letter_code
_entity_poly.pdbx_strand_id
1 'polypeptide(L)'
;MGTSLPQWVLPHTATIEPFRGNGAYGPVYEPPIEDEPCLIDDERRMVRDDEGTEVVSDTTIFFLPGTRCPAGSRITANGRQMIAITSFNRDGGRLPTPDHVEVVCK
;
A
#
# COMPACT_ATOMS: atom_id res chain seq x y z
N MET A 1 -12.42 -18.01 7.49
CA MET A 1 -11.19 -17.72 6.77
C MET A 1 -11.51 -16.92 5.52
N GLY A 2 -10.86 -15.78 5.35
CA GLY A 2 -11.11 -14.93 4.20
C GLY A 2 -10.57 -15.54 2.92
N THR A 3 -10.96 -14.98 1.79
CA THR A 3 -10.51 -15.38 0.47
C THR A 3 -9.46 -14.40 -0.01
N SER A 4 -8.29 -14.88 -0.43
CA SER A 4 -7.26 -14.03 -1.01
C SER A 4 -7.71 -13.54 -2.38
N LEU A 5 -7.28 -12.34 -2.75
CA LEU A 5 -7.51 -11.83 -4.10
C LEU A 5 -6.83 -12.75 -5.11
N PRO A 6 -7.56 -13.19 -6.15
CA PRO A 6 -6.91 -13.96 -7.20
C PRO A 6 -5.88 -13.12 -7.93
N GLN A 7 -4.77 -13.73 -8.30
CA GLN A 7 -3.68 -13.01 -8.96
C GLN A 7 -4.10 -12.33 -10.26
N TRP A 8 -5.10 -12.88 -10.97
CA TRP A 8 -5.56 -12.30 -12.24
C TRP A 8 -6.30 -10.97 -12.08
N VAL A 9 -6.79 -10.63 -10.85
CA VAL A 9 -7.38 -9.32 -10.61
C VAL A 9 -6.32 -8.29 -10.19
N LEU A 10 -5.06 -8.69 -10.13
CA LEU A 10 -3.93 -7.82 -9.78
C LEU A 10 -3.02 -7.65 -11.01
N PRO A 11 -3.43 -6.83 -11.99
CA PRO A 11 -2.73 -6.75 -13.28
C PRO A 11 -1.44 -5.94 -13.25
N HIS A 12 -1.14 -5.30 -12.12
CA HIS A 12 0.03 -4.43 -12.00
C HIS A 12 1.05 -5.06 -11.06
N THR A 13 2.27 -4.56 -11.14
CA THR A 13 3.31 -4.88 -10.17
C THR A 13 3.91 -3.59 -9.63
N ALA A 14 4.41 -3.65 -8.40
CA ALA A 14 5.02 -2.51 -7.75
C ALA A 14 6.28 -2.94 -6.99
N THR A 15 7.19 -2.00 -6.80
CA THR A 15 8.35 -2.18 -5.94
C THR A 15 8.06 -1.43 -4.64
N ILE A 16 8.18 -2.10 -3.50
CA ILE A 16 7.92 -1.52 -2.19
C ILE A 16 9.23 -1.43 -1.43
N GLU A 17 9.55 -0.24 -0.94
CA GLU A 17 10.64 -0.06 0.02
C GLU A 17 9.99 0.23 1.37
N PRO A 18 9.82 -0.78 2.24
CA PRO A 18 9.10 -0.61 3.50
C PRO A 18 9.76 0.42 4.40
N PHE A 19 8.96 1.31 4.97
CA PHE A 19 9.47 2.33 5.87
C PHE A 19 9.89 1.69 7.18
N ARG A 20 11.11 1.98 7.60
CA ARG A 20 11.68 1.41 8.82
C ARG A 20 11.70 2.40 9.98
N GLY A 21 11.70 3.68 9.67
CA GLY A 21 11.78 4.73 10.67
C GLY A 21 12.64 5.89 10.17
N ASN A 22 12.85 6.87 11.02
CA ASN A 22 13.69 8.02 10.70
C ASN A 22 15.06 7.84 11.32
N GLY A 23 16.11 7.97 10.51
CA GLY A 23 17.49 7.95 10.96
C GLY A 23 18.06 9.35 11.03
N ALA A 24 19.38 9.43 11.26
CA ALA A 24 20.08 10.70 11.38
C ALA A 24 20.05 11.53 10.11
N TYR A 25 19.90 10.89 8.96
CA TYR A 25 19.93 11.53 7.65
C TYR A 25 18.58 11.47 6.93
N GLY A 26 17.49 11.22 7.65
CA GLY A 26 16.15 11.17 7.08
C GLY A 26 15.52 9.79 7.15
N PRO A 27 14.51 9.53 6.31
CA PRO A 27 13.81 8.25 6.32
C PRO A 27 14.73 7.08 5.98
N VAL A 28 14.55 5.96 6.69
CA VAL A 28 15.27 4.72 6.44
C VAL A 28 14.28 3.68 5.95
N TYR A 29 14.64 2.97 4.89
CA TYR A 29 13.81 1.96 4.27
C TYR A 29 14.48 0.58 4.36
N GLU A 30 13.65 -0.46 4.38
CA GLU A 30 14.11 -1.83 4.26
C GLU A 30 14.47 -2.12 2.81
N PRO A 31 15.19 -3.22 2.52
CA PRO A 31 15.49 -3.57 1.14
C PRO A 31 14.25 -3.68 0.28
N PRO A 32 14.31 -3.27 -0.99
CA PRO A 32 13.14 -3.27 -1.87
C PRO A 32 12.55 -4.66 -2.06
N ILE A 33 11.22 -4.72 -2.06
CA ILE A 33 10.45 -5.90 -2.45
C ILE A 33 9.98 -5.65 -3.87
N GLU A 34 10.52 -6.38 -4.83
CA GLU A 34 10.23 -6.15 -6.25
C GLU A 34 9.10 -7.05 -6.75
N ASP A 35 8.45 -6.60 -7.82
CA ASP A 35 7.43 -7.37 -8.53
C ASP A 35 6.27 -7.83 -7.66
N GLU A 36 5.85 -6.99 -6.71
CA GLU A 36 4.67 -7.28 -5.90
C GLU A 36 3.40 -7.10 -6.71
N PRO A 37 2.57 -8.16 -6.85
CA PRO A 37 1.31 -8.04 -7.57
C PRO A 37 0.38 -7.05 -6.88
N CYS A 38 -0.26 -6.20 -7.66
CA CYS A 38 -1.15 -5.18 -7.09
C CYS A 38 -2.17 -4.70 -8.11
N LEU A 39 -3.19 -4.01 -7.60
CA LEU A 39 -4.15 -3.27 -8.40
C LEU A 39 -4.01 -1.81 -8.03
N ILE A 40 -3.76 -0.96 -9.02
CA ILE A 40 -3.58 0.47 -8.83
C ILE A 40 -4.87 1.18 -9.23
N ASP A 41 -5.41 1.95 -8.30
CA ASP A 41 -6.62 2.73 -8.50
C ASP A 41 -6.28 4.22 -8.32
N ASP A 42 -6.21 4.94 -9.43
CA ASP A 42 -5.91 6.37 -9.43
C ASP A 42 -7.19 7.16 -9.20
N GLU A 43 -7.49 7.43 -7.94
CA GLU A 43 -8.66 8.21 -7.57
C GLU A 43 -8.26 9.16 -6.44
N ARG A 44 -8.49 10.44 -6.67
CA ARG A 44 -8.21 11.46 -5.65
C ARG A 44 -9.28 11.45 -4.58
N ARG A 45 -8.86 11.39 -3.32
CA ARG A 45 -9.78 11.46 -2.18
C ARG A 45 -9.07 12.02 -0.95
N MET A 46 -9.85 12.52 0.00
CA MET A 46 -9.35 12.96 1.29
C MET A 46 -9.28 11.76 2.22
N VAL A 47 -8.12 11.56 2.84
CA VAL A 47 -7.93 10.48 3.82
C VAL A 47 -7.23 11.04 5.06
N ARG A 48 -7.26 10.28 6.14
CA ARG A 48 -6.49 10.62 7.34
C ARG A 48 -5.24 9.76 7.36
N ASP A 49 -4.10 10.38 7.68
CA ASP A 49 -2.86 9.63 7.86
C ASP A 49 -2.84 8.95 9.22
N ASP A 50 -1.72 8.31 9.57
CA ASP A 50 -1.59 7.58 10.84
C ASP A 50 -1.54 8.52 12.06
N GLU A 51 -1.40 9.81 11.86
CA GLU A 51 -1.45 10.82 12.92
C GLU A 51 -2.81 11.51 13.00
N GLY A 52 -3.77 11.12 12.16
CA GLY A 52 -5.09 11.70 12.13
C GLY A 52 -5.21 12.97 11.31
N THR A 53 -4.17 13.39 10.63
CA THR A 53 -4.18 14.58 9.78
C THR A 53 -4.83 14.29 8.45
N GLU A 54 -5.70 15.19 7.98
CA GLU A 54 -6.31 15.05 6.67
C GLU A 54 -5.31 15.37 5.58
N VAL A 55 -5.16 14.44 4.63
CA VAL A 55 -4.28 14.61 3.47
C VAL A 55 -5.01 14.14 2.23
N VAL A 56 -4.60 14.67 1.07
CA VAL A 56 -5.18 14.26 -0.21
C VAL A 56 -4.39 13.05 -0.72
N SER A 57 -5.09 11.96 -0.98
CA SER A 57 -4.55 10.77 -1.62
C SER A 57 -4.84 10.83 -3.10
N ASP A 58 -3.85 10.56 -3.92
CA ASP A 58 -4.01 10.52 -5.38
C ASP A 58 -4.21 9.10 -5.90
N THR A 59 -3.80 8.10 -5.13
CA THR A 59 -3.78 6.72 -5.59
C THR A 59 -4.02 5.77 -4.42
N THR A 60 -4.78 4.72 -4.67
CA THR A 60 -4.91 3.61 -3.73
C THR A 60 -4.37 2.36 -4.42
N ILE A 61 -3.57 1.58 -3.70
CA ILE A 61 -3.00 0.34 -4.23
C ILE A 61 -3.47 -0.82 -3.36
N PHE A 62 -3.97 -1.87 -4.02
CA PHE A 62 -4.42 -3.08 -3.36
C PHE A 62 -3.39 -4.19 -3.59
N PHE A 63 -2.86 -4.74 -2.51
CA PHE A 63 -1.88 -5.82 -2.55
C PHE A 63 -2.47 -7.12 -2.01
N LEU A 64 -1.78 -8.21 -2.23
CA LEU A 64 -2.13 -9.50 -1.63
C LEU A 64 -2.01 -9.44 -0.11
N PRO A 65 -2.76 -10.29 0.62
CA PRO A 65 -2.65 -10.35 2.07
C PRO A 65 -1.22 -10.64 2.51
N GLY A 66 -0.81 -10.03 3.61
CA GLY A 66 0.54 -10.24 4.15
C GLY A 66 1.62 -9.39 3.51
N THR A 67 1.29 -8.58 2.50
CA THR A 67 2.26 -7.68 1.90
C THR A 67 2.70 -6.62 2.91
N ARG A 68 4.01 -6.44 3.05
CA ARG A 68 4.57 -5.49 4.00
C ARG A 68 4.71 -4.11 3.38
N CYS A 69 3.83 -3.19 3.75
CA CYS A 69 3.87 -1.81 3.27
C CYS A 69 3.33 -0.86 4.34
N PRO A 70 4.10 -0.61 5.41
CA PRO A 70 3.65 0.30 6.45
C PRO A 70 3.56 1.75 5.96
N ALA A 71 2.84 2.59 6.71
CA ALA A 71 2.76 4.01 6.41
C ALA A 71 4.16 4.61 6.30
N GLY A 72 4.38 5.49 5.34
CA GLY A 72 5.69 6.09 5.07
C GLY A 72 6.53 5.33 4.05
N SER A 73 6.12 4.12 3.66
CA SER A 73 6.85 3.32 2.66
C SER A 73 6.86 4.02 1.31
N ARG A 74 7.94 3.76 0.56
CA ARG A 74 8.08 4.28 -0.79
C ARG A 74 7.69 3.20 -1.80
N ILE A 75 6.80 3.55 -2.70
CA ILE A 75 6.27 2.62 -3.69
C ILE A 75 6.56 3.15 -5.08
N THR A 76 7.12 2.31 -5.92
CA THR A 76 7.36 2.65 -7.33
C THR A 76 6.53 1.73 -8.20
N ALA A 77 5.64 2.32 -9.00
CA ALA A 77 4.77 1.59 -9.90
C ALA A 77 4.45 2.43 -11.12
N ASN A 78 4.40 1.82 -12.29
CA ASN A 78 4.12 2.50 -13.56
C ASN A 78 5.03 3.73 -13.79
N GLY A 79 6.30 3.64 -13.38
CA GLY A 79 7.24 4.74 -13.52
C GLY A 79 7.02 5.89 -12.56
N ARG A 80 6.08 5.78 -11.63
CA ARG A 80 5.81 6.81 -10.62
C ARG A 80 6.29 6.34 -9.25
N GLN A 81 6.83 7.26 -8.48
CA GLN A 81 7.22 7.03 -7.10
C GLN A 81 6.21 7.69 -6.18
N MET A 82 5.70 6.94 -5.22
CA MET A 82 4.65 7.39 -4.31
C MET A 82 5.05 7.08 -2.88
N ILE A 83 4.43 7.78 -1.93
CA ILE A 83 4.61 7.54 -0.50
C ILE A 83 3.29 7.05 0.07
N ALA A 84 3.34 5.97 0.85
CA ALA A 84 2.18 5.44 1.53
C ALA A 84 1.75 6.37 2.65
N ILE A 85 0.53 6.87 2.59
CA ILE A 85 -0.04 7.72 3.65
C ILE A 85 -0.45 6.83 4.81
N THR A 86 -1.16 5.75 4.50
CA THR A 86 -1.60 4.78 5.50
C THR A 86 -1.81 3.43 4.82
N SER A 87 -1.79 2.37 5.62
CA SER A 87 -1.92 1.01 5.13
C SER A 87 -2.93 0.27 6.01
N PHE A 88 -3.87 -0.43 5.37
CA PHE A 88 -4.89 -1.20 6.05
C PHE A 88 -4.80 -2.67 5.65
N ASN A 89 -4.70 -3.54 6.64
CA ASN A 89 -4.77 -4.97 6.41
C ASN A 89 -6.24 -5.39 6.48
N ARG A 90 -6.87 -5.51 5.31
CA ARG A 90 -8.29 -5.84 5.19
C ARG A 90 -8.45 -7.34 5.07
N ASP A 91 -8.77 -7.99 6.18
CA ASP A 91 -9.01 -9.43 6.18
C ASP A 91 -10.51 -9.66 6.06
N GLY A 92 -11.21 -9.63 5.21
CA GLY A 92 -12.64 -9.82 5.03
C GLY A 92 -13.46 -10.18 6.29
N GLY A 93 -12.87 -10.83 7.28
CA GLY A 93 -13.52 -11.18 8.51
C GLY A 93 -14.81 -11.95 8.29
N ARG A 94 -15.94 -11.40 8.77
CA ARG A 94 -17.26 -11.98 8.56
C ARG A 94 -17.91 -11.60 7.24
N LEU A 95 -17.31 -10.68 6.51
CA LEU A 95 -17.84 -10.22 5.23
C LEU A 95 -17.32 -11.10 4.10
N PRO A 96 -18.09 -11.25 3.02
CA PRO A 96 -17.65 -12.06 1.88
C PRO A 96 -16.69 -11.28 0.96
N THR A 97 -15.77 -10.53 1.56
CA THR A 97 -14.78 -9.75 0.80
C THR A 97 -13.44 -10.46 0.85
N PRO A 98 -12.66 -10.44 -0.26
CA PRO A 98 -11.32 -11.04 -0.25
C PRO A 98 -10.38 -10.30 0.72
N ASP A 99 -9.49 -11.05 1.33
CA ASP A 99 -8.42 -10.45 2.14
C ASP A 99 -7.47 -9.69 1.25
N HIS A 100 -7.02 -8.52 1.72
CA HIS A 100 -6.06 -7.72 0.96
C HIS A 100 -5.40 -6.69 1.86
N VAL A 101 -4.32 -6.08 1.37
CA VAL A 101 -3.69 -4.92 1.99
C VAL A 101 -4.01 -3.72 1.13
N GLU A 102 -4.65 -2.71 1.71
CA GLU A 102 -5.04 -1.49 1.02
C GLU A 102 -4.10 -0.36 1.46
N VAL A 103 -3.40 0.25 0.50
CA VAL A 103 -2.44 1.32 0.77
C VAL A 103 -2.88 2.57 0.04
N VAL A 104 -3.16 3.64 0.79
CA VAL A 104 -3.47 4.95 0.19
C VAL A 104 -2.19 5.75 0.08
N CYS A 105 -1.96 6.35 -1.07
CA CYS A 105 -0.69 6.96 -1.46
C CYS A 105 -0.85 8.38 -1.97
N LYS A 106 0.23 9.10 -1.98
CA LYS A 106 0.33 10.41 -2.62
C LYS A 106 1.65 10.58 -3.38
#